data_9508c3000105c8dc0d1ee852fc141da9
#
_entry.id   9508c3000105c8dc0d1ee852fc141da9
#
_cell.length_a   1.000
_cell.length_b   1.000
_cell.length_c   1.000
_cell.angle_alpha   90.00
_cell.angle_beta   90.00
_cell.angle_gamma   90.00
#
_symmetry.space_group_name_H-M   'P 1'
#
loop_
_entity.id
_entity.type
_entity.pdbx_description
1 polymer ?
#
loop_
_entity_poly.entity_id
_entity_poly.type
_entity_poly.pdbx_seq_one_letter_code
_entity_poly.pdbx_strand_id
1 'polypeptide(L)'
;MSKLVLIAAVMSLVGSGSACAEEKMTVDMSKLTCSQLTKLGFQDFAGLTMWLSGYYNSSIRNTVIDLDQFAQAAKTVKDFCQTSPRATVMSAAERALGIKMKR
;
A
#
# COMPACT_ATOMS: atom_id res chain seq x y z
N MET A 1 -21.82 11.60 57.71
CA MET A 1 -21.55 11.53 57.18
C MET A 1 -21.41 11.26 56.16
N SER A 2 -21.36 11.18 55.61
CA SER A 2 -21.22 11.07 54.65
C SER A 2 -20.66 11.02 53.77
N LYS A 3 -20.41 10.92 53.36
CA LYS A 3 -19.88 10.96 52.50
C LYS A 3 -19.61 10.49 51.57
N LEU A 4 -19.52 10.30 51.11
CA LEU A 4 -19.20 9.86 50.22
C LEU A 4 -19.08 9.75 49.19
N VAL A 5 -19.06 9.67 48.71
CA VAL A 5 -18.96 9.55 47.80
C VAL A 5 -18.55 9.52 46.86
N LEU A 6 -18.44 9.41 46.33
CA LEU A 6 -18.07 9.45 45.37
C LEU A 6 -17.63 9.09 44.51
N ILE A 7 -17.39 8.95 44.01
CA ILE A 7 -16.86 8.70 43.30
C ILE A 7 -16.79 8.23 42.35
N ALA A 8 -16.88 8.02 41.91
CA ALA A 8 -16.87 7.59 41.00
C ALA A 8 -16.59 7.75 39.94
N ALA A 9 -16.64 7.77 39.49
CA ALA A 9 -16.39 7.98 38.51
C ALA A 9 -15.77 7.73 37.70
N VAL A 10 -15.61 7.70 37.26
CA VAL A 10 -14.98 7.67 36.53
C VAL A 10 -14.62 7.09 35.66
N MET A 11 -14.42 6.83 35.21
CA MET A 11 -13.98 6.34 34.45
C MET A 11 -14.10 6.13 33.37
N SER A 12 -14.33 5.99 32.92
CA SER A 12 -14.51 5.85 31.88
C SER A 12 -13.89 6.07 30.91
N LEU A 13 -13.76 6.16 30.46
CA LEU A 13 -13.23 6.47 29.50
C LEU A 13 -12.70 5.87 28.78
N VAL A 14 -12.38 5.65 28.45
CA VAL A 14 -11.83 5.14 27.89
C VAL A 14 -11.87 4.69 26.83
N GLY A 15 -11.82 4.26 26.50
CA GLY A 15 -11.70 3.69 25.51
C GLY A 15 -11.96 4.02 24.43
N SER A 16 -12.25 4.10 24.31
CA SER A 16 -12.57 4.50 23.40
C SER A 16 -11.96 4.62 22.32
N GLY A 17 -11.50 5.11 22.31
CA GLY A 17 -10.96 5.56 21.17
C GLY A 17 -10.80 4.58 20.19
N SER A 18 -10.40 3.71 20.56
CA SER A 18 -10.14 2.85 19.64
C SER A 18 -10.95 2.76 18.58
N ALA A 19 -11.97 2.72 18.80
CA ALA A 19 -12.78 2.40 17.82
C ALA A 19 -12.55 3.10 16.64
N CYS A 20 -12.33 4.20 16.74
CA CYS A 20 -12.32 4.89 15.62
C CYS A 20 -11.45 4.50 14.68
N ALA A 21 -10.56 4.03 15.08
CA ALA A 21 -9.62 3.80 14.18
C ALA A 21 -9.94 2.97 13.11
N GLU A 22 -11.02 2.45 13.11
CA GLU A 22 -11.31 1.63 12.21
C GLU A 22 -11.47 1.99 10.89
N GLU A 23 -11.13 3.01 10.40
CA GLU A 23 -11.27 3.27 9.07
C GLU A 23 -10.51 2.32 8.28
N LYS A 24 -11.10 1.57 7.42
CA LYS A 24 -10.42 0.69 6.59
C LYS A 24 -9.85 1.41 5.43
N MET A 25 -8.60 1.20 5.15
CA MET A 25 -8.00 1.69 3.95
C MET A 25 -7.80 0.52 3.03
N THR A 26 -8.46 0.56 1.91
CA THR A 26 -8.29 -0.48 0.90
C THR A 26 -7.80 0.15 -0.38
N VAL A 27 -6.99 -0.58 -1.12
CA VAL A 27 -6.48 -0.12 -2.40
C VAL A 27 -6.80 -1.17 -3.44
N ASP A 28 -7.49 -0.77 -4.49
CA ASP A 28 -7.72 -1.68 -5.61
C ASP A 28 -6.57 -1.46 -6.58
N MET A 29 -5.65 -2.41 -6.61
CA MET A 29 -4.43 -2.27 -7.40
C MET A 29 -4.71 -2.18 -8.89
N SER A 30 -5.84 -2.68 -9.35
CA SER A 30 -6.16 -2.58 -10.77
C SER A 30 -6.59 -1.18 -11.17
N LYS A 31 -6.91 -0.34 -10.19
CA LYS A 31 -7.37 1.02 -10.44
C LYS A 31 -6.41 2.09 -9.95
N LEU A 32 -5.36 1.69 -9.26
CA LEU A 32 -4.40 2.65 -8.74
C LEU A 32 -3.68 3.32 -9.89
N THR A 33 -3.66 4.64 -9.86
CA THR A 33 -3.02 5.41 -10.94
C THR A 33 -1.59 5.77 -10.58
N CYS A 34 -0.81 6.07 -11.60
CA CYS A 34 0.56 6.54 -11.41
C CYS A 34 0.58 7.81 -10.57
N SER A 35 -0.37 8.71 -10.79
CA SER A 35 -0.45 9.93 -10.00
C SER A 35 -0.61 9.63 -8.51
N GLN A 36 -1.40 8.61 -8.18
CA GLN A 36 -1.58 8.23 -6.79
C GLN A 36 -0.33 7.58 -6.22
N LEU A 37 0.31 6.72 -7.01
CA LEU A 37 1.52 6.03 -6.55
C LEU A 37 2.64 7.01 -6.25
N THR A 38 2.85 8.00 -7.10
CA THR A 38 3.97 8.92 -6.93
C THR A 38 3.79 9.86 -5.74
N LYS A 39 2.58 9.93 -5.20
CA LYS A 39 2.33 10.77 -4.02
C LYS A 39 2.49 10.02 -2.71
N LEU A 40 2.75 8.73 -2.76
CA LEU A 40 2.84 7.94 -1.54
C LEU A 40 4.19 8.14 -0.85
N GLY A 41 4.16 7.97 0.47
CA GLY A 41 5.40 7.96 1.21
C GLY A 41 6.15 6.67 0.94
N PHE A 42 7.38 6.61 1.41
CA PHE A 42 8.27 5.50 1.10
C PHE A 42 7.70 4.13 1.51
N GLN A 43 7.14 4.05 2.69
CA GLN A 43 6.65 2.75 3.17
C GLN A 43 5.50 2.23 2.34
N ASP A 44 4.54 3.09 2.00
CA ASP A 44 3.41 2.65 1.21
C ASP A 44 3.83 2.34 -0.22
N PHE A 45 4.72 3.13 -0.77
CA PHE A 45 5.27 2.86 -2.09
C PHE A 45 5.95 1.49 -2.11
N ALA A 46 6.79 1.22 -1.12
CA ALA A 46 7.51 -0.05 -1.06
C ALA A 46 6.55 -1.22 -0.91
N GLY A 47 5.51 -1.05 -0.09
CA GLY A 47 4.53 -2.11 0.10
C GLY A 47 3.76 -2.43 -1.17
N LEU A 48 3.31 -1.39 -1.88
CA LEU A 48 2.53 -1.63 -3.09
C LEU A 48 3.40 -2.17 -4.23
N THR A 49 4.64 -1.73 -4.34
CA THR A 49 5.52 -2.28 -5.37
C THR A 49 5.93 -3.72 -5.05
N MET A 50 6.04 -4.07 -3.78
CA MET A 50 6.30 -5.45 -3.40
C MET A 50 5.08 -6.33 -3.76
N TRP A 51 3.87 -5.79 -3.55
CA TRP A 51 2.66 -6.50 -3.97
C TRP A 51 2.70 -6.78 -5.47
N LEU A 52 3.09 -5.77 -6.27
CA LEU A 52 3.19 -5.95 -7.71
C LEU A 52 4.22 -7.02 -8.07
N SER A 53 5.35 -7.01 -7.39
CA SER A 53 6.37 -8.02 -7.62
C SER A 53 5.81 -9.41 -7.39
N GLY A 54 5.09 -9.60 -6.28
CA GLY A 54 4.48 -10.89 -5.98
C GLY A 54 3.42 -11.28 -7.00
N TYR A 55 2.62 -10.31 -7.41
CA TYR A 55 1.55 -10.57 -8.37
C TYR A 55 2.11 -11.09 -9.70
N TYR A 56 3.11 -10.41 -10.25
CA TYR A 56 3.66 -10.81 -11.54
C TYR A 56 4.52 -12.08 -11.42
N ASN A 57 5.31 -12.18 -10.38
CA ASN A 57 6.14 -13.38 -10.20
C ASN A 57 5.31 -14.62 -9.92
N SER A 58 4.19 -14.45 -9.23
CA SER A 58 3.29 -15.56 -8.99
C SER A 58 2.73 -16.12 -10.29
N SER A 59 2.49 -15.26 -11.28
CA SER A 59 1.94 -15.73 -12.54
C SER A 59 2.89 -16.65 -13.30
N ILE A 60 4.18 -16.58 -13.03
CA ILE A 60 5.15 -17.45 -13.65
C ILE A 60 5.77 -18.42 -12.63
N ARG A 61 5.13 -18.51 -11.46
CA ARG A 61 5.54 -19.42 -10.41
C ARG A 61 6.95 -19.19 -9.92
N ASN A 62 7.41 -17.95 -9.98
CA ASN A 62 8.72 -17.60 -9.47
C ASN A 62 8.60 -17.20 -8.02
N THR A 63 9.23 -17.93 -7.13
CA THR A 63 9.20 -17.66 -5.71
C THR A 63 10.50 -17.03 -5.20
N VAL A 64 11.43 -16.75 -6.10
CA VAL A 64 12.71 -16.18 -5.73
C VAL A 64 12.70 -14.70 -6.07
N ILE A 65 13.09 -13.88 -5.13
CA ILE A 65 13.17 -12.46 -5.37
C ILE A 65 14.62 -12.01 -5.25
N ASP A 66 15.06 -11.26 -6.24
CA ASP A 66 16.37 -10.62 -6.21
C ASP A 66 16.10 -9.20 -5.75
N LEU A 67 16.56 -8.86 -4.56
CA LEU A 67 16.22 -7.57 -3.96
C LEU A 67 16.82 -6.39 -4.72
N ASP A 68 17.99 -6.57 -5.33
CA ASP A 68 18.56 -5.49 -6.11
C ASP A 68 17.77 -5.26 -7.39
N GLN A 69 17.36 -6.32 -8.05
CA GLN A 69 16.51 -6.17 -9.23
C GLN A 69 15.16 -5.61 -8.87
N PHE A 70 14.61 -6.00 -7.73
CA PHE A 70 13.36 -5.46 -7.28
C PHE A 70 13.47 -3.94 -7.08
N ALA A 71 14.54 -3.48 -6.43
CA ALA A 71 14.72 -2.05 -6.19
C ALA A 71 14.84 -1.28 -7.49
N GLN A 72 15.55 -1.83 -8.47
CA GLN A 72 15.69 -1.18 -9.76
C GLN A 72 14.36 -1.15 -10.52
N ALA A 73 13.60 -2.23 -10.45
CA ALA A 73 12.30 -2.31 -11.11
C ALA A 73 11.33 -1.31 -10.48
N ALA A 74 11.34 -1.20 -9.16
CA ALA A 74 10.46 -0.26 -8.47
C ALA A 74 10.80 1.18 -8.88
N LYS A 75 12.09 1.49 -9.02
CA LYS A 75 12.48 2.80 -9.45
C LYS A 75 12.05 3.06 -10.91
N THR A 76 12.20 2.06 -11.76
CA THR A 76 11.80 2.18 -13.16
C THR A 76 10.30 2.46 -13.27
N VAL A 77 9.49 1.78 -12.49
CA VAL A 77 8.06 2.03 -12.48
C VAL A 77 7.76 3.43 -11.98
N LYS A 78 8.44 3.85 -10.92
CA LYS A 78 8.22 5.19 -10.39
C LYS A 78 8.56 6.25 -11.41
N ASP A 79 9.70 6.11 -12.08
CA ASP A 79 10.14 7.08 -13.08
C ASP A 79 9.15 7.12 -14.25
N PHE A 80 8.68 5.97 -14.69
CA PHE A 80 7.69 5.93 -15.76
C PHE A 80 6.39 6.60 -15.31
N CYS A 81 5.97 6.36 -14.09
CA CYS A 81 4.75 6.97 -13.57
C CYS A 81 4.83 8.49 -13.48
N GLN A 82 6.01 9.03 -13.27
CA GLN A 82 6.16 10.48 -13.20
C GLN A 82 5.87 11.15 -14.53
N THR A 83 6.06 10.43 -15.64
CA THR A 83 5.76 11.00 -16.95
C THR A 83 4.43 10.51 -17.49
N SER A 84 3.75 9.62 -16.81
CA SER A 84 2.48 9.07 -17.27
C SER A 84 1.48 9.02 -16.12
N PRO A 85 1.13 10.16 -15.55
CA PRO A 85 0.32 10.18 -14.31
C PRO A 85 -1.07 9.57 -14.44
N ARG A 86 -1.61 9.51 -15.66
CA ARG A 86 -2.95 8.95 -15.83
C ARG A 86 -2.96 7.46 -16.05
N ALA A 87 -1.81 6.85 -16.31
CA ALA A 87 -1.76 5.41 -16.52
C ALA A 87 -2.06 4.72 -15.19
N THR A 88 -2.57 3.50 -15.25
CA THR A 88 -2.66 2.70 -14.04
C THR A 88 -1.28 2.18 -13.71
N VAL A 89 -1.04 1.93 -12.46
CA VAL A 89 0.26 1.43 -12.02
C VAL A 89 0.57 0.08 -12.64
N MET A 90 -0.45 -0.77 -12.79
CA MET A 90 -0.22 -2.08 -13.39
C MET A 90 0.16 -1.95 -14.86
N SER A 91 -0.51 -1.05 -15.59
CA SER A 91 -0.15 -0.80 -16.97
C SER A 91 1.26 -0.22 -17.08
N ALA A 92 1.60 0.68 -16.16
CA ALA A 92 2.93 1.27 -16.14
C ALA A 92 4.00 0.22 -15.87
N ALA A 93 3.74 -0.69 -14.94
CA ALA A 93 4.68 -1.75 -14.63
C ALA A 93 4.90 -2.63 -15.84
N GLU A 94 3.82 -2.97 -16.54
CA GLU A 94 3.93 -3.84 -17.71
C GLU A 94 4.73 -3.16 -18.82
N ARG A 95 4.46 -1.89 -19.05
CA ARG A 95 5.19 -1.19 -20.10
C ARG A 95 6.62 -0.90 -19.73
N ALA A 96 6.86 -0.43 -18.52
CA ALA A 96 8.20 -0.03 -18.11
C ALA A 96 9.14 -1.20 -17.98
N LEU A 97 8.63 -2.35 -17.58
CA LEU A 97 9.45 -3.51 -17.34
C LEU A 97 9.36 -4.55 -18.46
N GLY A 98 8.50 -4.31 -19.43
CA GLY A 98 8.34 -5.25 -20.54
C GLY A 98 7.76 -6.58 -20.11
N ILE A 99 6.89 -6.58 -19.12
CA ILE A 99 6.33 -7.82 -18.61
C ILE A 99 4.86 -7.90 -18.95
N LYS A 100 4.32 -9.09 -18.90
CA LYS A 100 2.91 -9.29 -19.12
C LYS A 100 2.42 -10.31 -18.14
N MET A 101 1.18 -10.14 -17.72
CA MET A 101 0.56 -11.12 -16.86
C MET A 101 0.24 -12.34 -17.69
N LYS A 102 0.66 -13.50 -17.22
CA LYS A 102 0.36 -14.71 -17.91
C LYS A 102 -1.01 -15.16 -17.51
N ARG A 103 -1.91 -15.27 -18.37
CA ARG A 103 -3.30 -15.61 -18.05
C ARG A 103 -3.73 -16.92 -18.63
#